data_c0edbe17ef4eeb0f094a1d788177d29d
#
_entry.id   c0edbe17ef4eeb0f094a1d788177d29d
#
_cell.length_a   1.000
_cell.length_b   1.000
_cell.length_c   1.000
_cell.angle_alpha   90.00
_cell.angle_beta   90.00
_cell.angle_gamma   90.00
#
_symmetry.space_group_name_H-M   'P 1'
#
loop_
_entity.id
_entity.type
_entity.pdbx_description
1 polymer ?
#
loop_
_entity_poly.entity_id
_entity_poly.type
_entity_poly.pdbx_seq_one_letter_code
_entity_poly.pdbx_strand_id
1 'polypeptide(L)'
;MASSSSGQFDFNHWLLRLIAYIIDCIIVGIPAGIIWVVITATAALTGSKFFLTYGAWLVLPFILGILELLYFIILDVSWGATIGKRVLGLQVQMENGSKVTFDKAFIRNISKIYPLFLLLDWLIGVATSGADRRQKYTDRIAGTTVASVRQAFSSPPSFQPPPPPPPT
;
A
#
# COMPACT_ATOMS: atom_id res chain seq x y z
N MET A 1 12.68 14.86 -27.69
CA MET A 1 12.06 13.53 -27.83
C MET A 1 12.04 12.88 -26.45
N ALA A 2 11.01 13.10 -25.67
CA ALA A 2 10.80 12.42 -24.39
C ALA A 2 10.13 11.08 -24.71
N SER A 3 10.90 9.99 -24.66
CA SER A 3 10.35 8.65 -24.80
C SER A 3 9.46 8.36 -23.59
N SER A 4 8.16 8.44 -23.79
CA SER A 4 7.17 7.90 -22.89
C SER A 4 7.37 6.39 -22.82
N SER A 5 8.15 5.89 -21.85
CA SER A 5 8.31 4.47 -21.56
C SER A 5 7.05 3.92 -20.86
N SER A 6 5.90 4.12 -21.46
CA SER A 6 4.59 3.67 -20.95
C SER A 6 4.36 2.16 -21.10
N GLY A 7 5.41 1.37 -21.12
CA GLY A 7 5.31 -0.08 -21.29
C GLY A 7 6.30 -0.92 -20.50
N GLN A 8 7.28 -0.33 -19.82
CA GLN A 8 8.26 -1.10 -19.06
C GLN A 8 7.83 -1.29 -17.61
N PHE A 9 8.04 -2.51 -17.11
CA PHE A 9 7.86 -2.82 -15.69
C PHE A 9 8.86 -2.01 -14.86
N ASP A 10 8.37 -1.10 -14.02
CA ASP A 10 9.21 -0.27 -13.15
C ASP A 10 9.59 -1.04 -11.88
N PHE A 11 10.61 -1.89 -12.00
CA PHE A 11 11.11 -2.70 -10.90
C PHE A 11 11.52 -1.84 -9.68
N ASN A 12 12.11 -0.69 -9.92
CA ASN A 12 12.55 0.20 -8.83
C ASN A 12 11.36 0.73 -8.02
N HIS A 13 10.27 1.11 -8.68
CA HIS A 13 9.05 1.53 -8.01
C HIS A 13 8.43 0.42 -7.15
N TRP A 14 8.40 -0.83 -7.66
CA TRP A 14 7.93 -1.98 -6.90
C TRP A 14 8.82 -2.30 -5.71
N LEU A 15 10.13 -2.19 -5.87
CA LEU A 15 11.09 -2.39 -4.79
C LEU A 15 10.91 -1.35 -3.68
N LEU A 16 10.73 -0.07 -4.02
CA LEU A 16 10.45 0.98 -3.05
C LEU A 16 9.14 0.72 -2.28
N ARG A 17 8.09 0.25 -2.95
CA ARG A 17 6.83 -0.14 -2.29
C ARG A 17 7.02 -1.31 -1.34
N LEU A 18 7.82 -2.31 -1.72
CA LEU A 18 8.14 -3.45 -0.86
C LEU A 18 8.93 -3.01 0.37
N ILE A 19 9.95 -2.17 0.22
CA ILE A 19 10.72 -1.64 1.34
C ILE A 19 9.82 -0.80 2.27
N ALA A 20 8.96 0.07 1.70
CA ALA A 20 7.97 0.81 2.47
C ALA A 20 7.09 -0.13 3.31
N TYR A 21 6.59 -1.21 2.70
CA TYR A 21 5.75 -2.18 3.38
C TYR A 21 6.51 -2.91 4.51
N ILE A 22 7.77 -3.28 4.31
CA ILE A 22 8.60 -3.89 5.36
C ILE A 22 8.76 -2.94 6.56
N ILE A 23 9.03 -1.65 6.32
CA ILE A 23 9.11 -0.64 7.37
C ILE A 23 7.78 -0.55 8.14
N ASP A 24 6.66 -0.50 7.42
CA ASP A 24 5.32 -0.47 8.02
C ASP A 24 5.02 -1.72 8.83
N CYS A 25 5.41 -2.92 8.35
CA CYS A 25 5.28 -4.18 9.09
C CYS A 25 6.04 -4.17 10.42
N ILE A 26 7.23 -3.58 10.47
CA ILE A 26 7.99 -3.44 11.71
C ILE A 26 7.23 -2.53 12.68
N ILE A 27 6.71 -1.41 12.21
CA ILE A 27 5.97 -0.44 13.03
C ILE A 27 4.69 -1.07 13.61
N VAL A 28 3.94 -1.81 12.82
CA VAL A 28 2.71 -2.49 13.27
C VAL A 28 3.04 -3.75 14.07
N GLY A 29 4.11 -4.43 13.73
CA GLY A 29 4.55 -5.67 14.39
C GLY A 29 4.90 -5.51 15.87
N ILE A 30 5.43 -4.34 16.27
CA ILE A 30 5.75 -4.08 17.68
C ILE A 30 4.50 -4.14 18.57
N PRO A 31 3.44 -3.33 18.36
CA PRO A 31 2.24 -3.39 19.18
C PRO A 31 1.52 -4.74 19.05
N ALA A 32 1.51 -5.35 17.87
CA ALA A 32 0.93 -6.67 17.69
C ALA A 32 1.68 -7.75 18.47
N GLY A 33 3.01 -7.68 18.53
CA GLY A 33 3.83 -8.57 19.34
C GLY A 33 3.53 -8.45 20.84
N ILE A 34 3.33 -7.23 21.34
CA ILE A 34 2.92 -6.99 22.73
C ILE A 34 1.57 -7.65 23.02
N ILE A 35 0.58 -7.41 22.15
CA ILE A 35 -0.75 -8.03 22.28
C ILE A 35 -0.64 -9.55 22.27
N TRP A 36 0.19 -10.10 21.37
CA TRP A 36 0.40 -11.53 21.28
C TRP A 36 1.01 -12.14 22.57
N VAL A 37 2.01 -11.48 23.15
CA VAL A 37 2.62 -11.90 24.43
C VAL A 37 1.59 -11.93 25.54
N VAL A 38 0.70 -10.92 25.63
CA VAL A 38 -0.37 -10.88 26.62
C VAL A 38 -1.35 -12.04 26.41
N ILE A 39 -1.78 -12.30 25.17
CA ILE A 39 -2.69 -13.40 24.84
C ILE A 39 -2.09 -14.76 25.22
N THR A 40 -0.83 -15.00 24.85
CA THR A 40 -0.17 -16.29 25.12
C THR A 40 0.11 -16.49 26.60
N ALA A 41 0.50 -15.45 27.32
CA ALA A 41 0.67 -15.51 28.78
C ALA A 41 -0.64 -15.84 29.49
N THR A 42 -1.75 -15.18 29.10
CA THR A 42 -3.08 -15.46 29.64
C THR A 42 -3.54 -16.89 29.30
N ALA A 43 -3.29 -17.34 28.06
CA ALA A 43 -3.61 -18.71 27.64
C ALA A 43 -2.85 -19.77 28.45
N ALA A 44 -1.57 -19.50 28.76
CA ALA A 44 -0.76 -20.38 29.60
C ALA A 44 -1.30 -20.46 31.03
N LEU A 45 -1.70 -19.33 31.61
CA LEU A 45 -2.26 -19.26 32.97
C LEU A 45 -3.64 -19.94 33.07
N THR A 46 -4.44 -19.85 32.02
CA THR A 46 -5.81 -20.49 32.00
C THR A 46 -5.83 -21.91 31.46
N GLY A 47 -4.70 -22.42 30.99
CA GLY A 47 -4.58 -23.76 30.39
C GLY A 47 -5.28 -23.89 29.03
N SER A 48 -5.50 -22.80 28.29
CA SER A 48 -6.18 -22.82 27.01
C SER A 48 -5.31 -23.43 25.89
N LYS A 49 -5.48 -24.73 25.65
CA LYS A 49 -4.73 -25.47 24.63
C LYS A 49 -4.95 -24.91 23.21
N PHE A 50 -6.13 -24.38 22.90
CA PHE A 50 -6.42 -23.81 21.59
C PHE A 50 -5.44 -22.69 21.23
N PHE A 51 -5.30 -21.70 22.11
CA PHE A 51 -4.40 -20.56 21.84
C PHE A 51 -2.93 -20.97 21.85
N LEU A 52 -2.54 -21.94 22.69
CA LEU A 52 -1.16 -22.43 22.73
C LEU A 52 -0.80 -23.25 21.47
N THR A 53 -1.75 -23.99 20.92
CA THR A 53 -1.50 -24.87 19.76
C THR A 53 -1.72 -24.17 18.43
N TYR A 54 -2.81 -23.41 18.29
CA TYR A 54 -3.23 -22.83 17.01
C TYR A 54 -3.09 -21.31 16.92
N GLY A 55 -2.87 -20.64 18.06
CA GLY A 55 -2.88 -19.19 18.12
C GLY A 55 -1.85 -18.53 17.20
N ALA A 56 -0.63 -19.06 17.16
CA ALA A 56 0.43 -18.50 16.32
C ALA A 56 0.11 -18.59 14.81
N TRP A 57 -0.63 -19.63 14.40
CA TRP A 57 -0.93 -19.86 12.99
C TRP A 57 -2.23 -19.21 12.51
N LEU A 58 -3.23 -19.10 13.40
CA LEU A 58 -4.54 -18.58 13.04
C LEU A 58 -4.82 -17.20 13.63
N VAL A 59 -4.56 -17.02 14.93
CA VAL A 59 -4.96 -15.79 15.65
C VAL A 59 -3.97 -14.65 15.39
N LEU A 60 -2.67 -14.93 15.45
CA LEU A 60 -1.65 -13.88 15.27
C LEU A 60 -1.70 -13.23 13.88
N PRO A 61 -1.73 -13.97 12.75
CA PRO A 61 -1.84 -13.36 11.44
C PRO A 61 -3.10 -12.52 11.26
N PHE A 62 -4.21 -12.93 11.88
CA PHE A 62 -5.47 -12.20 11.83
C PHE A 62 -5.41 -10.89 12.63
N ILE A 63 -4.82 -10.91 13.84
CA ILE A 63 -4.59 -9.70 14.63
C ILE A 63 -3.68 -8.72 13.86
N LEU A 64 -2.57 -9.21 13.32
CA LEU A 64 -1.65 -8.43 12.48
C LEU A 64 -2.39 -7.82 11.31
N GLY A 65 -3.17 -8.62 10.57
CA GLY A 65 -3.91 -8.17 9.40
C GLY A 65 -4.92 -7.06 9.72
N ILE A 66 -5.64 -7.16 10.84
CA ILE A 66 -6.56 -6.10 11.27
C ILE A 66 -5.80 -4.82 11.64
N LEU A 67 -4.72 -4.93 12.41
CA LEU A 67 -3.90 -3.78 12.79
C LEU A 67 -3.27 -3.12 11.57
N GLU A 68 -2.73 -3.89 10.63
CA GLU A 68 -2.22 -3.39 9.37
C GLU A 68 -3.32 -2.67 8.56
N LEU A 69 -4.50 -3.30 8.42
CA LEU A 69 -5.61 -2.71 7.67
C LEU A 69 -5.99 -1.35 8.24
N LEU A 70 -6.18 -1.25 9.56
CA LEU A 70 -6.52 0.01 10.22
C LEU A 70 -5.41 1.06 10.07
N TYR A 71 -4.15 0.68 10.30
CA TYR A 71 -2.99 1.54 10.14
C TYR A 71 -2.91 2.12 8.72
N PHE A 72 -3.04 1.27 7.69
CA PHE A 72 -2.95 1.70 6.30
C PHE A 72 -4.14 2.57 5.90
N ILE A 73 -5.38 2.25 6.30
CA ILE A 73 -6.55 3.06 5.98
C ILE A 73 -6.44 4.44 6.60
N ILE A 74 -6.15 4.51 7.90
CA ILE A 74 -6.07 5.78 8.63
C ILE A 74 -5.00 6.70 8.02
N LEU A 75 -3.82 6.17 7.72
CA LEU A 75 -2.72 6.97 7.20
C LEU A 75 -2.87 7.30 5.71
N ASP A 76 -3.41 6.40 4.89
CA ASP A 76 -3.67 6.68 3.49
C ASP A 76 -4.75 7.78 3.33
N VAL A 77 -5.76 7.82 4.22
CA VAL A 77 -6.81 8.86 4.19
C VAL A 77 -6.31 10.20 4.78
N SER A 78 -5.66 10.15 5.93
CA SER A 78 -5.25 11.38 6.64
C SER A 78 -4.05 12.06 5.98
N TRP A 79 -3.02 11.30 5.65
CA TRP A 79 -1.74 11.82 5.17
C TRP A 79 -1.43 11.49 3.72
N GLY A 80 -2.22 10.66 3.07
CA GLY A 80 -1.94 10.16 1.73
C GLY A 80 -0.74 9.23 1.66
N ALA A 81 -0.18 8.81 2.80
CA ALA A 81 0.95 7.88 2.83
C ALA A 81 1.13 7.29 4.23
N THR A 82 1.54 6.03 4.31
CA THR A 82 2.02 5.42 5.54
C THR A 82 3.41 5.95 5.91
N ILE A 83 3.87 5.66 7.11
CA ILE A 83 5.19 6.11 7.57
C ILE A 83 6.29 5.55 6.65
N GLY A 84 6.26 4.26 6.33
CA GLY A 84 7.23 3.64 5.41
C GLY A 84 7.21 4.27 4.02
N LYS A 85 6.03 4.57 3.47
CA LYS A 85 5.90 5.28 2.19
C LYS A 85 6.46 6.69 2.25
N ARG A 86 6.20 7.44 3.33
CA ARG A 86 6.72 8.80 3.51
C ARG A 86 8.23 8.85 3.56
N VAL A 87 8.86 7.94 4.29
CA VAL A 87 10.32 7.83 4.38
C VAL A 87 10.95 7.65 3.00
N LEU A 88 10.29 6.91 2.12
CA LEU A 88 10.76 6.64 0.76
C LEU A 88 10.26 7.65 -0.30
N GLY A 89 9.54 8.70 0.12
CA GLY A 89 9.01 9.70 -0.79
C GLY A 89 7.90 9.16 -1.70
N LEU A 90 7.12 8.20 -1.22
CA LEU A 90 5.96 7.66 -1.91
C LEU A 90 4.67 8.25 -1.34
N GLN A 91 3.71 8.55 -2.22
CA GLN A 91 2.39 9.05 -1.85
C GLN A 91 1.31 8.28 -2.60
N VAL A 92 0.22 8.03 -1.89
CA VAL A 92 -1.00 7.42 -2.43
C VAL A 92 -1.95 8.52 -2.84
N GLN A 93 -2.49 8.40 -4.05
CA GLN A 93 -3.47 9.33 -4.57
C GLN A 93 -4.47 8.60 -5.48
N MET A 94 -5.59 9.23 -5.76
CA MET A 94 -6.50 8.79 -6.81
C MET A 94 -5.82 8.98 -8.17
N GLU A 95 -6.29 8.29 -9.21
CA GLU A 95 -5.76 8.44 -10.59
C GLU A 95 -5.87 9.87 -11.12
N ASN A 96 -6.85 10.63 -10.63
CA ASN A 96 -7.02 12.06 -10.94
C ASN A 96 -6.16 13.00 -10.08
N GLY A 97 -5.26 12.47 -9.25
CA GLY A 97 -4.38 13.25 -8.35
C GLY A 97 -5.04 13.72 -7.05
N SER A 98 -6.33 13.47 -6.83
CA SER A 98 -7.01 13.85 -5.60
C SER A 98 -6.65 12.94 -4.41
N LYS A 99 -7.01 13.38 -3.20
CA LYS A 99 -6.81 12.58 -1.98
C LYS A 99 -7.67 11.31 -2.01
N VAL A 100 -7.13 10.24 -1.43
CA VAL A 100 -7.84 8.97 -1.30
C VAL A 100 -8.95 9.09 -0.27
N THR A 101 -10.17 8.62 -0.61
CA THR A 101 -11.32 8.54 0.29
C THR A 101 -11.27 7.27 1.14
N PHE A 102 -12.05 7.23 2.22
CA PHE A 102 -12.05 6.08 3.14
C PHE A 102 -12.43 4.76 2.44
N ASP A 103 -13.47 4.77 1.63
CA ASP A 103 -13.93 3.60 0.86
C ASP A 103 -12.84 3.06 -0.07
N LYS A 104 -12.13 3.95 -0.75
CA LYS A 104 -11.03 3.60 -1.65
C LYS A 104 -9.81 3.09 -0.88
N ALA A 105 -9.49 3.72 0.26
CA ALA A 105 -8.44 3.24 1.15
C ALA A 105 -8.77 1.85 1.73
N PHE A 106 -10.04 1.58 2.05
CA PHE A 106 -10.48 0.27 2.50
C PHE A 106 -10.30 -0.78 1.40
N ILE A 107 -10.86 -0.56 0.21
CA ILE A 107 -10.79 -1.51 -0.92
C ILE A 107 -9.33 -1.85 -1.26
N ARG A 108 -8.44 -0.84 -1.36
CA ARG A 108 -7.04 -1.07 -1.73
C ARG A 108 -6.23 -1.80 -0.67
N ASN A 109 -6.62 -1.72 0.61
CA ASN A 109 -5.89 -2.32 1.72
C ASN A 109 -6.51 -3.61 2.25
N ILE A 110 -7.71 -4.03 1.76
CA ILE A 110 -8.41 -5.24 2.22
C ILE A 110 -7.55 -6.51 2.08
N SER A 111 -6.70 -6.58 1.05
CA SER A 111 -5.78 -7.69 0.83
C SER A 111 -4.76 -7.90 1.95
N LYS A 112 -4.53 -6.89 2.81
CA LYS A 112 -3.60 -6.97 3.94
C LYS A 112 -4.14 -7.74 5.15
N ILE A 113 -5.45 -8.04 5.19
CA ILE A 113 -6.05 -8.83 6.27
C ILE A 113 -5.33 -10.18 6.44
N TYR A 114 -4.85 -10.76 5.36
CA TYR A 114 -4.13 -12.03 5.43
C TYR A 114 -2.97 -12.05 4.42
N PRO A 115 -1.77 -12.51 4.82
CA PRO A 115 -0.57 -12.47 3.97
C PRO A 115 -0.73 -13.14 2.60
N LEU A 116 -1.53 -14.22 2.53
CA LEU A 116 -1.82 -14.90 1.27
C LEU A 116 -2.58 -14.00 0.29
N PHE A 117 -3.57 -13.24 0.77
CA PHE A 117 -4.33 -12.31 -0.08
C PHE A 117 -3.47 -11.17 -0.58
N LEU A 118 -2.55 -10.68 0.26
CA LEU A 118 -1.59 -9.67 -0.16
C LEU A 118 -0.66 -10.19 -1.26
N LEU A 119 -0.15 -11.42 -1.11
CA LEU A 119 0.69 -12.05 -2.14
C LEU A 119 -0.07 -12.21 -3.45
N LEU A 120 -1.31 -12.70 -3.42
CA LEU A 120 -2.15 -12.85 -4.60
C LEU A 120 -2.44 -11.49 -5.26
N ASP A 121 -2.73 -10.46 -4.48
CA ASP A 121 -2.97 -9.09 -4.97
C ASP A 121 -1.76 -8.55 -5.75
N TRP A 122 -0.55 -8.78 -5.26
CA TRP A 122 0.68 -8.41 -5.94
C TRP A 122 0.92 -9.23 -7.19
N LEU A 123 0.78 -10.57 -7.11
CA LEU A 123 0.99 -11.47 -8.25
C LEU A 123 0.02 -11.17 -9.39
N ILE A 124 -1.27 -11.01 -9.07
CA ILE A 124 -2.29 -10.66 -10.07
C ILE A 124 -2.01 -9.26 -10.64
N GLY A 125 -1.61 -8.31 -9.78
CA GLY A 125 -1.24 -6.96 -10.20
C GLY A 125 -0.10 -6.93 -11.22
N VAL A 126 0.93 -7.77 -11.03
CA VAL A 126 2.06 -7.91 -11.96
C VAL A 126 1.67 -8.71 -13.21
N ALA A 127 0.91 -9.81 -13.05
CA ALA A 127 0.55 -10.70 -14.14
C ALA A 127 -0.48 -10.09 -15.11
N THR A 128 -1.37 -9.23 -14.61
CA THR A 128 -2.41 -8.61 -15.42
C THR A 128 -1.95 -7.25 -15.95
N SER A 129 -1.83 -7.15 -17.27
CA SER A 129 -1.44 -5.91 -17.94
C SER A 129 -2.56 -4.86 -17.85
N GLY A 130 -2.48 -3.96 -16.87
CA GLY A 130 -3.31 -2.76 -16.79
C GLY A 130 -2.65 -1.57 -17.46
N ALA A 131 -3.35 -0.44 -17.57
CA ALA A 131 -2.83 0.81 -18.13
C ALA A 131 -1.61 1.33 -17.34
N ASP A 132 -1.59 1.12 -16.03
CA ASP A 132 -0.44 1.45 -15.17
C ASP A 132 0.11 0.17 -14.51
N ARG A 133 1.30 -0.26 -14.91
CA ARG A 133 2.00 -1.44 -14.36
C ARG A 133 2.54 -1.23 -12.94
N ARG A 134 2.37 -0.04 -12.35
CA ARG A 134 2.76 0.28 -10.97
C ARG A 134 1.68 -0.05 -9.96
N GLN A 135 0.45 -0.36 -10.42
CA GLN A 135 -0.69 -0.65 -9.56
C GLN A 135 -0.79 -2.15 -9.26
N LYS A 136 -1.00 -2.50 -7.99
CA LYS A 136 -1.47 -3.82 -7.62
C LYS A 136 -2.96 -3.97 -7.98
N TYR A 137 -3.49 -5.19 -7.96
CA TYR A 137 -4.86 -5.45 -8.42
C TYR A 137 -5.92 -4.65 -7.65
N THR A 138 -5.83 -4.61 -6.31
CA THR A 138 -6.75 -3.81 -5.48
C THR A 138 -6.59 -2.31 -5.67
N ASP A 139 -5.39 -1.79 -6.02
CA ASP A 139 -5.21 -0.38 -6.37
C ASP A 139 -6.02 -0.01 -7.61
N ARG A 140 -6.08 -0.89 -8.62
CA ARG A 140 -6.87 -0.69 -9.84
C ARG A 140 -8.37 -0.66 -9.56
N ILE A 141 -8.88 -1.61 -8.75
CA ILE A 141 -10.29 -1.63 -8.34
C ILE A 141 -10.65 -0.36 -7.57
N ALA A 142 -9.74 0.13 -6.74
CA ALA A 142 -9.94 1.36 -5.99
C ALA A 142 -9.78 2.64 -6.84
N GLY A 143 -9.22 2.57 -8.06
CA GLY A 143 -8.89 3.74 -8.88
C GLY A 143 -7.80 4.61 -8.23
N THR A 144 -6.81 3.98 -7.61
CA THR A 144 -5.72 4.65 -6.89
C THR A 144 -4.37 4.29 -7.45
N THR A 145 -3.40 5.18 -7.30
CA THR A 145 -2.01 4.93 -7.68
C THR A 145 -1.06 5.36 -6.58
N VAL A 146 0.18 4.86 -6.65
CA VAL A 146 1.27 5.29 -5.77
C VAL A 146 2.24 6.11 -6.61
N ALA A 147 2.35 7.39 -6.30
CA ALA A 147 3.26 8.31 -6.97
C ALA A 147 4.54 8.52 -6.15
N SER A 148 5.65 8.76 -6.83
CA SER A 148 6.89 9.22 -6.19
C SER A 148 6.89 10.74 -6.12
N VAL A 149 6.96 11.30 -4.92
CA VAL A 149 7.00 12.75 -4.68
C VAL A 149 8.24 13.38 -5.33
N ARG A 150 9.36 12.66 -5.38
CA ARG A 150 10.59 13.13 -6.04
C ARG A 150 10.42 13.35 -7.55
N GLN A 151 9.63 12.50 -8.22
CA GLN A 151 9.38 12.65 -9.67
C GLN A 151 8.46 13.83 -9.97
N ALA A 152 7.53 14.16 -9.07
CA ALA A 152 6.63 15.31 -9.24
C ALA A 152 7.39 16.67 -9.24
N PHE A 153 8.49 16.77 -8.49
CA PHE A 153 9.33 17.97 -8.46
C PHE A 153 10.40 18.03 -9.55
N SER A 154 10.71 16.93 -10.22
CA SER A 154 11.72 16.87 -11.28
C SER A 154 11.15 17.06 -12.69
N SER A 155 9.84 17.02 -12.83
CA SER A 155 9.19 17.35 -14.11
C SER A 155 9.02 18.87 -14.18
N PRO A 156 9.77 19.60 -15.03
CA PRO A 156 9.48 21.01 -15.26
C PRO A 156 8.03 21.13 -15.75
N PRO A 157 7.30 22.20 -15.35
CA PRO A 157 5.96 22.41 -15.87
C PRO A 157 6.02 22.37 -17.39
N SER A 158 5.22 21.52 -18.00
CA SER A 158 5.09 21.43 -19.45
C SER A 158 4.59 22.80 -19.93
N PHE A 159 5.50 23.62 -20.42
CA PHE A 159 5.13 24.88 -21.09
C PHE A 159 4.38 24.48 -22.36
N GLN A 160 3.07 24.49 -22.30
CA GLN A 160 2.25 24.48 -23.50
C GLN A 160 2.30 25.91 -24.07
N PRO A 161 2.94 26.12 -25.23
CA PRO A 161 2.87 27.42 -25.87
C PRO A 161 1.40 27.78 -26.12
N PRO A 162 1.04 29.07 -25.97
CA PRO A 162 -0.33 29.49 -26.25
C PRO A 162 -0.73 29.07 -27.68
N PRO A 163 -1.99 28.68 -27.91
CA PRO A 163 -2.45 28.34 -29.24
C PRO A 163 -2.20 29.49 -30.21
N PRO A 164 -1.82 29.22 -31.47
CA PRO A 164 -1.61 30.25 -32.46
C PRO A 164 -2.86 31.12 -32.62
N PRO A 165 -2.71 32.43 -32.86
CA PRO A 165 -3.87 33.29 -33.08
C PRO A 165 -4.68 32.81 -34.30
N PRO A 166 -6.01 32.98 -34.26
CA PRO A 166 -6.86 32.59 -35.38
C PRO A 166 -6.43 33.31 -36.66
N PRO A 167 -6.49 32.66 -37.82
CA PRO A 167 -6.18 33.29 -39.08
C PRO A 167 -7.13 34.48 -39.32
N THR A 168 -6.56 35.61 -39.65
CA THR A 168 -7.29 36.85 -40.06
C THR A 168 -7.87 36.72 -41.43
#